data_77a587a858d02f97bb0b4c691a11a90b
#
_entry.id   77a587a858d02f97bb0b4c691a11a90b
#
_cell.length_a   1.000
_cell.length_b   1.000
_cell.length_c   1.000
_cell.angle_alpha   90.00
_cell.angle_beta   90.00
_cell.angle_gamma   90.00
#
_symmetry.space_group_name_H-M   'P 1'
#
loop_
_entity.id
_entity.type
_entity.pdbx_description
1 polymer ?
#
loop_
_entity_poly.entity_id
_entity_poly.type
_entity_poly.pdbx_seq_one_letter_code
_entity_poly.pdbx_strand_id
1 'polypeptide(L)'
;MPRKTTYSEFDGEGPGRFLSPDDLFPPKGLTDFITEYGEQGLEALDQHPDEQIQQLIQDMLDAGLLERDDQGTLHPTPRMVRGMQHNAFLEIFNNLAKSHREGHETNEPGRQGERTEGTRPYEFGDPIAELDLSTTIRNAIQRTAAELTTNTQPHAQPNIQPNQKPNRGAADQLLPLKINDRDFELFNVESSADCATAILIDLSGSMMRYGRHIAAKRVAMGMAGLIKEKFPLDTVDFIGFASTAEHITEADLPLVMPKPITTRDWEVRVRCPLDQAEQTHPHFTNLHHALRMARQTLARKGSQNKQIFIITDGQPTAHLTFPPELGGNATLNLIYPPAQSSSDATLEEAFTCTQQGIRIASFALIEEYHAMEWVGFIDQLTRLSQGAAFYCTAGDLESTIMESYLTGKRKKQPIG
;
A
#
# COMPACT_ATOMS: atom_id res chain seq x y z
N MET A 1 -2.37 -31.80 -22.43
CA MET A 1 -2.72 -32.91 -21.54
C MET A 1 -3.76 -32.42 -20.55
N PRO A 2 -4.92 -33.09 -20.37
CA PRO A 2 -5.94 -32.63 -19.45
C PRO A 2 -5.44 -32.82 -18.01
N ARG A 3 -5.58 -31.75 -17.18
CA ARG A 3 -5.32 -31.81 -15.75
C ARG A 3 -6.30 -32.79 -15.10
N LYS A 4 -5.81 -33.85 -14.49
CA LYS A 4 -6.61 -34.71 -13.62
C LYS A 4 -6.94 -33.92 -12.35
N THR A 5 -8.20 -33.58 -12.19
CA THR A 5 -8.74 -33.12 -10.90
C THR A 5 -9.02 -34.39 -10.10
N THR A 6 -8.26 -34.66 -9.05
CA THR A 6 -8.55 -35.74 -8.10
C THR A 6 -9.50 -35.17 -7.05
N TYR A 7 -10.73 -35.67 -7.03
CA TYR A 7 -11.65 -35.49 -5.91
C TYR A 7 -11.31 -36.56 -4.88
N SER A 8 -10.99 -36.18 -3.65
CA SER A 8 -10.98 -37.10 -2.52
C SER A 8 -12.36 -37.04 -1.88
N GLU A 9 -13.09 -38.14 -1.89
CA GLU A 9 -14.32 -38.33 -1.15
C GLU A 9 -13.94 -38.61 0.32
N PHE A 10 -14.55 -37.87 1.25
CA PHE A 10 -14.33 -38.07 2.68
C PHE A 10 -15.10 -39.33 3.09
N ASP A 11 -14.39 -40.42 3.41
CA ASP A 11 -14.96 -41.70 3.78
C ASP A 11 -15.30 -41.84 5.27
N GLY A 12 -15.07 -40.80 6.07
CA GLY A 12 -15.40 -40.77 7.51
C GLY A 12 -14.45 -41.57 8.42
N GLU A 13 -13.46 -42.30 7.91
CA GLU A 13 -12.56 -43.19 8.66
C GLU A 13 -11.06 -42.90 8.52
N GLY A 14 -10.66 -41.77 8.01
CA GLY A 14 -9.28 -41.30 8.09
C GLY A 14 -9.01 -40.55 9.41
N PRO A 15 -7.74 -40.43 9.87
CA PRO A 15 -7.41 -39.38 10.80
C PRO A 15 -7.66 -38.08 10.04
N GLY A 16 -8.91 -37.63 10.12
CA GLY A 16 -9.33 -36.36 9.53
C GLY A 16 -8.55 -35.24 10.19
N ARG A 17 -7.35 -35.02 9.73
CA ARG A 17 -6.70 -33.74 9.88
C ARG A 17 -7.51 -32.79 8.99
N PHE A 18 -8.57 -32.23 9.56
CA PHE A 18 -8.93 -30.88 9.16
C PHE A 18 -7.62 -30.12 9.27
N LEU A 19 -7.06 -29.75 8.13
CA LEU A 19 -5.95 -28.80 8.12
C LEU A 19 -6.46 -27.60 8.88
N SER A 20 -6.02 -27.45 10.12
CA SER A 20 -6.29 -26.24 10.87
C SER A 20 -5.66 -25.08 10.08
N PRO A 21 -6.13 -23.85 10.23
CA PRO A 21 -5.41 -22.71 9.65
C PRO A 21 -3.92 -22.75 9.99
N ASP A 22 -3.54 -23.26 11.15
CA ASP A 22 -2.15 -23.43 11.61
C ASP A 22 -1.38 -24.48 10.81
N ASP A 23 -2.05 -25.49 10.25
CA ASP A 23 -1.42 -26.49 9.37
C ASP A 23 -1.22 -25.99 7.92
N LEU A 24 -1.95 -24.93 7.54
CA LEU A 24 -1.82 -24.30 6.20
C LEU A 24 -0.73 -23.23 6.17
N PHE A 25 -0.33 -22.72 7.33
CA PHE A 25 0.65 -21.66 7.46
C PHE A 25 1.92 -22.18 8.15
N PRO A 26 3.09 -21.67 7.74
CA PRO A 26 4.34 -22.09 8.35
C PRO A 26 4.35 -21.77 9.84
N PRO A 27 5.01 -22.62 10.68
CA PRO A 27 5.12 -22.35 12.11
C PRO A 27 5.65 -20.94 12.39
N LYS A 28 4.99 -20.20 13.28
CA LYS A 28 5.34 -18.79 13.56
C LYS A 28 6.82 -18.64 13.93
N GLY A 29 7.38 -19.54 14.70
CA GLY A 29 8.80 -19.49 15.09
C GLY A 29 9.76 -19.55 13.92
N LEU A 30 9.44 -20.30 12.88
CA LEU A 30 10.28 -20.40 11.68
C LEU A 30 10.12 -19.15 10.79
N THR A 31 8.92 -18.63 10.63
CA THR A 31 8.70 -17.39 9.87
C THR A 31 9.40 -16.21 10.54
N ASP A 32 9.35 -16.12 11.86
CA ASP A 32 10.08 -15.13 12.63
C ASP A 32 11.60 -15.29 12.45
N PHE A 33 12.10 -16.52 12.52
CA PHE A 33 13.52 -16.82 12.33
C PHE A 33 14.01 -16.42 10.91
N ILE A 34 13.26 -16.78 9.86
CA ILE A 34 13.62 -16.39 8.49
C ILE A 34 13.56 -14.85 8.32
N THR A 35 12.57 -14.23 8.93
CA THR A 35 12.46 -12.76 8.87
C THR A 35 13.63 -12.08 9.60
N GLU A 36 14.12 -12.66 10.69
CA GLU A 36 15.22 -12.12 11.48
C GLU A 36 16.59 -12.34 10.82
N TYR A 37 16.84 -13.53 10.29
CA TYR A 37 18.17 -13.95 9.81
C TYR A 37 18.29 -14.07 8.29
N GLY A 38 17.18 -13.99 7.54
CA GLY A 38 17.17 -14.02 6.09
C GLY A 38 17.74 -15.31 5.50
N GLU A 39 18.46 -15.19 4.39
CA GLU A 39 19.13 -16.35 3.72
C GLU A 39 20.13 -17.06 4.62
N GLN A 40 20.90 -16.29 5.40
CA GLN A 40 21.88 -16.87 6.33
C GLN A 40 21.22 -17.75 7.39
N GLY A 41 19.98 -17.39 7.80
CA GLY A 41 19.18 -18.21 8.69
C GLY A 41 18.77 -19.55 8.07
N LEU A 42 18.33 -19.53 6.81
CA LEU A 42 18.00 -20.77 6.07
C LEU A 42 19.22 -21.66 5.87
N GLU A 43 20.35 -21.08 5.53
CA GLU A 43 21.63 -21.78 5.39
C GLU A 43 22.07 -22.42 6.71
N ALA A 44 21.97 -21.68 7.82
CA ALA A 44 22.31 -22.19 9.15
C ALA A 44 21.39 -23.33 9.60
N LEU A 45 20.10 -23.27 9.26
CA LEU A 45 19.15 -24.36 9.51
C LEU A 45 19.48 -25.60 8.69
N ASP A 46 19.79 -25.43 7.40
CA ASP A 46 20.11 -26.54 6.50
C ASP A 46 21.37 -27.31 6.93
N GLN A 47 22.36 -26.59 7.46
CA GLN A 47 23.61 -27.18 7.95
C GLN A 47 23.54 -27.62 9.41
N HIS A 48 22.39 -27.45 10.08
CA HIS A 48 22.29 -27.77 11.51
C HIS A 48 22.31 -29.31 11.73
N PRO A 49 23.15 -29.79 12.69
CA PRO A 49 23.33 -31.23 12.90
C PRO A 49 22.19 -31.94 13.66
N ASP A 50 21.21 -31.18 14.18
CA ASP A 50 20.10 -31.72 14.96
C ASP A 50 19.08 -32.45 14.05
N GLU A 51 18.84 -33.72 14.33
CA GLU A 51 17.89 -34.54 13.56
C GLU A 51 16.46 -33.97 13.56
N GLN A 52 16.03 -33.28 14.63
CA GLN A 52 14.71 -32.69 14.71
C GLN A 52 14.58 -31.48 13.76
N ILE A 53 15.65 -30.68 13.63
CA ILE A 53 15.69 -29.56 12.68
C ILE A 53 15.70 -30.09 11.25
N GLN A 54 16.50 -31.10 10.97
CA GLN A 54 16.54 -31.76 9.65
C GLN A 54 15.17 -32.36 9.27
N GLN A 55 14.49 -33.00 10.23
CA GLN A 55 13.15 -33.51 10.00
C GLN A 55 12.15 -32.37 9.72
N LEU A 56 12.22 -31.26 10.46
CA LEU A 56 11.38 -30.09 10.22
C LEU A 56 11.58 -29.53 8.80
N ILE A 57 12.84 -29.41 8.34
CA ILE A 57 13.15 -28.95 6.99
C ILE A 57 12.56 -29.90 5.94
N GLN A 58 12.71 -31.23 6.16
CA GLN A 58 12.17 -32.25 5.26
C GLN A 58 10.64 -32.16 5.19
N ASP A 59 9.98 -32.03 6.34
CA ASP A 59 8.52 -31.88 6.41
C ASP A 59 8.05 -30.62 5.65
N MET A 60 8.83 -29.55 5.67
CA MET A 60 8.53 -28.32 4.95
C MET A 60 8.78 -28.41 3.44
N LEU A 61 9.80 -29.16 3.03
CA LEU A 61 10.03 -29.48 1.62
C LEU A 61 8.86 -30.33 1.09
N ASP A 62 8.45 -31.35 1.84
CA ASP A 62 7.33 -32.22 1.48
C ASP A 62 5.99 -31.49 1.46
N ALA A 63 5.80 -30.50 2.35
CA ALA A 63 4.64 -29.61 2.36
C ALA A 63 4.67 -28.55 1.23
N GLY A 64 5.77 -28.42 0.48
CA GLY A 64 5.95 -27.42 -0.56
C GLY A 64 6.00 -25.98 -0.01
N LEU A 65 6.52 -25.81 1.20
CA LEU A 65 6.76 -24.50 1.82
C LEU A 65 8.19 -24.01 1.53
N LEU A 66 9.16 -24.95 1.49
CA LEU A 66 10.52 -24.70 1.06
C LEU A 66 10.79 -25.43 -0.26
N GLU A 67 11.76 -24.97 -1.01
CA GLU A 67 12.29 -25.62 -2.20
C GLU A 67 13.80 -25.46 -2.25
N ARG A 68 14.47 -26.38 -2.97
CA ARG A 68 15.90 -26.27 -3.24
C ARG A 68 16.14 -25.83 -4.66
N ASP A 69 17.02 -24.86 -4.84
CA ASP A 69 17.47 -24.47 -6.16
C ASP A 69 18.44 -25.49 -6.77
N ASP A 70 18.92 -25.21 -7.99
CA ASP A 70 19.88 -26.06 -8.71
C ASP A 70 21.24 -26.20 -7.99
N GLN A 71 21.53 -25.33 -7.04
CA GLN A 71 22.75 -25.33 -6.23
C GLN A 71 22.54 -26.04 -4.88
N GLY A 72 21.31 -26.44 -4.58
CA GLY A 72 20.91 -27.10 -3.34
C GLY A 72 20.55 -26.13 -2.20
N THR A 73 20.54 -24.83 -2.43
CA THR A 73 20.20 -23.80 -1.44
C THR A 73 18.69 -23.79 -1.18
N LEU A 74 18.31 -23.65 0.09
CA LEU A 74 16.91 -23.58 0.49
C LEU A 74 16.32 -22.20 0.21
N HIS A 75 15.16 -22.18 -0.42
CA HIS A 75 14.38 -20.97 -0.67
C HIS A 75 12.92 -21.14 -0.23
N PRO A 76 12.27 -20.06 0.26
CA PRO A 76 10.84 -20.10 0.56
C PRO A 76 10.04 -20.11 -0.74
N THR A 77 9.08 -21.01 -0.84
CA THR A 77 8.19 -21.05 -2.00
C THR A 77 7.21 -19.87 -1.99
N PRO A 78 6.59 -19.51 -3.13
CA PRO A 78 5.52 -18.51 -3.18
C PRO A 78 4.35 -18.82 -2.24
N ARG A 79 4.15 -20.11 -1.89
CA ARG A 79 3.14 -20.53 -0.91
C ARG A 79 3.54 -20.10 0.51
N MET A 80 4.79 -20.32 0.87
CA MET A 80 5.32 -19.88 2.17
C MET A 80 5.27 -18.36 2.32
N VAL A 81 5.74 -17.63 1.31
CA VAL A 81 5.74 -16.16 1.31
C VAL A 81 4.32 -15.62 1.48
N ARG A 82 3.32 -16.19 0.77
CA ARG A 82 1.91 -15.80 0.96
C ARG A 82 1.41 -16.08 2.38
N GLY A 83 1.81 -17.21 2.98
CA GLY A 83 1.51 -17.52 4.38
C GLY A 83 2.12 -16.50 5.33
N MET A 84 3.37 -16.11 5.12
CA MET A 84 4.05 -15.06 5.91
C MET A 84 3.34 -13.70 5.77
N GLN A 85 2.97 -13.31 4.56
CA GLN A 85 2.21 -12.08 4.29
C GLN A 85 0.86 -12.07 5.00
N HIS A 86 0.13 -13.18 4.93
CA HIS A 86 -1.17 -13.33 5.59
C HIS A 86 -1.04 -13.29 7.11
N ASN A 87 -0.05 -13.97 7.68
CA ASN A 87 0.20 -13.94 9.13
C ASN A 87 0.59 -12.53 9.59
N ALA A 88 1.48 -11.86 8.87
CA ALA A 88 1.85 -10.47 9.17
C ALA A 88 0.63 -9.54 9.10
N PHE A 89 -0.22 -9.70 8.08
CA PHE A 89 -1.47 -8.95 7.96
C PHE A 89 -2.42 -9.19 9.15
N LEU A 90 -2.66 -10.45 9.53
CA LEU A 90 -3.52 -10.79 10.66
C LEU A 90 -2.98 -10.23 11.98
N GLU A 91 -1.67 -10.33 12.22
CA GLU A 91 -1.04 -9.80 13.42
C GLU A 91 -1.23 -8.28 13.53
N ILE A 92 -0.97 -7.56 12.46
CA ILE A 92 -1.18 -6.12 12.38
C ILE A 92 -2.65 -5.77 12.59
N PHE A 93 -3.58 -6.48 11.93
CA PHE A 93 -5.01 -6.21 12.02
C PHE A 93 -5.56 -6.48 13.43
N ASN A 94 -5.09 -7.53 14.09
CA ASN A 94 -5.46 -7.84 15.47
C ASN A 94 -4.96 -6.77 16.45
N ASN A 95 -3.78 -6.21 16.20
CA ASN A 95 -3.24 -5.13 17.01
C ASN A 95 -4.03 -3.82 16.81
N LEU A 96 -4.44 -3.51 15.57
CA LEU A 96 -5.32 -2.38 15.25
C LEU A 96 -6.71 -2.54 15.89
N ALA A 97 -7.32 -3.70 15.82
CA ALA A 97 -8.64 -3.97 16.40
C ALA A 97 -8.66 -3.78 17.93
N LYS A 98 -7.52 -3.98 18.60
CA LYS A 98 -7.36 -3.71 20.04
C LYS A 98 -7.22 -2.22 20.35
N SER A 99 -6.68 -1.42 19.43
CA SER A 99 -6.43 0.01 19.61
C SER A 99 -7.58 0.93 19.14
N HIS A 100 -8.49 0.43 18.31
CA HIS A 100 -9.56 1.23 17.69
C HIS A 100 -10.95 0.70 18.04
N ARG A 101 -11.66 1.45 18.89
CA ARG A 101 -13.11 1.34 19.09
C ARG A 101 -13.90 2.50 18.48
N GLU A 102 -13.29 3.34 17.65
CA GLU A 102 -13.99 4.45 17.00
C GLU A 102 -13.47 4.64 15.55
N GLY A 103 -14.24 4.15 14.60
CA GLY A 103 -14.02 4.38 13.17
C GLY A 103 -15.02 5.38 12.61
N HIS A 104 -14.57 6.29 11.76
CA HIS A 104 -15.43 7.11 10.90
C HIS A 104 -15.12 6.80 9.44
N GLU A 105 -16.14 6.36 8.72
CA GLU A 105 -16.13 6.23 7.27
C GLU A 105 -16.17 7.63 6.63
N THR A 106 -15.33 7.89 5.65
CA THR A 106 -15.39 9.09 4.83
C THR A 106 -15.54 8.70 3.37
N ASN A 107 -16.72 8.99 2.81
CA ASN A 107 -17.01 8.90 1.38
C ASN A 107 -16.46 10.15 0.69
N GLU A 108 -15.47 10.01 -0.19
CA GLU A 108 -15.15 10.99 -1.23
C GLU A 108 -15.30 10.32 -2.62
N PRO A 109 -15.99 10.98 -3.58
CA PRO A 109 -16.26 10.38 -4.88
C PRO A 109 -15.01 10.35 -5.78
N GLY A 110 -14.59 9.19 -6.20
CA GLY A 110 -13.57 8.97 -7.23
C GLY A 110 -14.17 8.60 -8.59
N ARG A 111 -13.39 8.73 -9.63
CA ARG A 111 -13.82 8.54 -11.04
C ARG A 111 -13.60 7.12 -11.53
N GLN A 112 -14.62 6.33 -11.64
CA GLN A 112 -14.76 4.93 -12.11
C GLN A 112 -14.76 3.90 -10.98
N GLY A 113 -15.95 3.52 -10.55
CA GLY A 113 -16.21 2.46 -9.58
C GLY A 113 -17.35 1.55 -10.03
N GLU A 114 -17.51 0.43 -9.36
CA GLU A 114 -18.68 -0.43 -9.52
C GLU A 114 -19.95 0.31 -9.04
N ARG A 115 -21.06 0.12 -9.76
CA ARG A 115 -22.36 0.68 -9.37
C ARG A 115 -22.80 -0.01 -8.09
N THR A 116 -22.94 0.76 -7.01
CA THR A 116 -23.56 0.29 -5.76
C THR A 116 -25.08 0.49 -5.81
N GLU A 117 -25.79 -0.18 -4.91
CA GLU A 117 -27.23 0.00 -4.80
C GLU A 117 -27.55 1.42 -4.33
N GLY A 118 -28.46 2.09 -5.08
CA GLY A 118 -28.93 3.43 -4.78
C GLY A 118 -28.53 4.48 -5.80
N THR A 119 -29.23 5.63 -5.72
CA THR A 119 -28.96 6.81 -6.55
C THR A 119 -28.76 8.02 -5.63
N ARG A 120 -28.10 9.06 -6.15
CA ARG A 120 -27.95 10.37 -5.50
C ARG A 120 -28.38 11.50 -6.45
N PRO A 121 -28.81 12.64 -5.91
CA PRO A 121 -29.10 13.82 -6.73
C PRO A 121 -27.86 14.29 -7.50
N TYR A 122 -28.09 14.81 -8.70
CA TYR A 122 -27.04 15.43 -9.51
C TYR A 122 -26.55 16.74 -8.88
N GLU A 123 -25.24 16.92 -8.84
CA GLU A 123 -24.58 18.16 -8.51
C GLU A 123 -23.80 18.70 -9.72
N PHE A 124 -23.72 20.04 -9.82
CA PHE A 124 -23.05 20.68 -10.96
C PHE A 124 -21.57 20.27 -11.03
N GLY A 125 -21.20 19.59 -12.14
CA GLY A 125 -19.85 19.06 -12.37
C GLY A 125 -19.76 17.53 -12.34
N ASP A 126 -20.85 16.86 -11.98
CA ASP A 126 -20.92 15.40 -12.01
C ASP A 126 -20.87 14.84 -13.45
N PRO A 127 -20.28 13.65 -13.64
CA PRO A 127 -20.18 13.03 -14.94
C PRO A 127 -21.54 12.52 -15.45
N ILE A 128 -21.98 13.03 -16.59
CA ILE A 128 -23.26 12.65 -17.23
C ILE A 128 -23.33 11.15 -17.57
N ALA A 129 -22.18 10.47 -17.70
CA ALA A 129 -22.10 9.04 -17.96
C ALA A 129 -22.67 8.16 -16.82
N GLU A 130 -22.79 8.72 -15.62
CA GLU A 130 -23.31 8.05 -14.43
C GLU A 130 -24.82 8.33 -14.20
N LEU A 131 -25.49 9.00 -15.13
CA LEU A 131 -26.89 9.36 -15.00
C LEU A 131 -27.80 8.11 -15.01
N ASP A 132 -28.65 7.96 -13.97
CA ASP A 132 -29.76 7.01 -13.96
C ASP A 132 -30.98 7.61 -14.66
N LEU A 133 -31.06 7.33 -15.96
CA LEU A 133 -32.18 7.80 -16.79
C LEU A 133 -33.56 7.30 -16.28
N SER A 134 -33.60 6.11 -15.71
CA SER A 134 -34.84 5.52 -15.23
C SER A 134 -35.41 6.28 -14.03
N THR A 135 -34.58 6.58 -13.06
CA THR A 135 -34.95 7.35 -11.88
C THR A 135 -35.16 8.82 -12.23
N THR A 136 -34.35 9.40 -13.10
CA THR A 136 -34.52 10.78 -13.62
C THR A 136 -35.90 10.95 -14.28
N ILE A 137 -36.28 10.05 -15.18
CA ILE A 137 -37.62 10.09 -15.85
C ILE A 137 -38.73 9.92 -14.82
N ARG A 138 -38.59 9.03 -13.86
CA ARG A 138 -39.57 8.82 -12.78
C ARG A 138 -39.76 10.10 -11.95
N ASN A 139 -38.69 10.75 -11.56
CA ASN A 139 -38.72 12.02 -10.83
C ASN A 139 -39.42 13.13 -11.63
N ALA A 140 -39.13 13.27 -12.92
CA ALA A 140 -39.75 14.23 -13.81
C ALA A 140 -41.28 13.96 -13.94
N ILE A 141 -41.70 12.68 -14.05
CA ILE A 141 -43.13 12.30 -14.09
C ILE A 141 -43.81 12.63 -12.77
N GLN A 142 -43.19 12.31 -11.64
CA GLN A 142 -43.76 12.58 -10.31
C GLN A 142 -43.93 14.10 -10.07
N ARG A 143 -42.93 14.89 -10.41
CA ARG A 143 -42.96 16.34 -10.31
C ARG A 143 -44.08 16.93 -11.21
N THR A 144 -44.16 16.50 -12.48
CA THR A 144 -45.19 16.98 -13.43
C THR A 144 -46.57 16.60 -12.95
N ALA A 145 -46.76 15.40 -12.41
CA ALA A 145 -48.06 14.98 -11.83
C ALA A 145 -48.42 15.82 -10.59
N ALA A 146 -47.46 16.15 -9.73
CA ALA A 146 -47.69 17.01 -8.56
C ALA A 146 -48.04 18.46 -8.97
N GLU A 147 -47.43 19.01 -10.02
CA GLU A 147 -47.72 20.34 -10.56
C GLU A 147 -49.15 20.41 -11.17
N LEU A 148 -49.58 19.34 -11.81
CA LEU A 148 -50.95 19.23 -12.35
C LEU A 148 -52.02 19.15 -11.25
N THR A 149 -51.72 18.49 -10.13
CA THR A 149 -52.66 18.38 -9.00
C THR A 149 -52.75 19.69 -8.18
N THR A 150 -51.67 20.47 -8.11
CA THR A 150 -51.65 21.76 -7.40
C THR A 150 -52.32 22.90 -8.18
N ASN A 151 -52.43 22.79 -9.51
CA ASN A 151 -53.09 23.77 -10.36
C ASN A 151 -54.61 23.60 -10.47
N THR A 152 -55.20 22.55 -9.86
CA THR A 152 -56.64 22.35 -9.81
C THR A 152 -57.19 23.05 -8.57
N GLN A 153 -57.55 24.33 -8.70
CA GLN A 153 -58.25 25.05 -7.65
C GLN A 153 -59.66 24.45 -7.46
N PRO A 154 -60.12 24.32 -6.20
CA PRO A 154 -61.47 23.79 -5.91
C PRO A 154 -62.51 24.91 -5.96
N HIS A 155 -62.85 25.38 -7.13
CA HIS A 155 -64.02 26.26 -7.31
C HIS A 155 -64.73 25.95 -8.66
N ALA A 156 -65.52 24.88 -8.70
CA ALA A 156 -66.73 24.80 -9.51
C ALA A 156 -67.51 23.56 -9.06
N GLN A 157 -68.68 23.73 -8.50
CA GLN A 157 -69.63 22.66 -8.25
C GLN A 157 -70.00 21.98 -9.59
N PRO A 158 -69.96 20.66 -9.73
CA PRO A 158 -70.32 20.00 -10.95
C PRO A 158 -71.84 19.95 -11.09
N ASN A 159 -72.33 20.67 -12.07
CA ASN A 159 -73.71 20.47 -12.56
C ASN A 159 -73.72 19.18 -13.37
N ILE A 160 -74.20 18.09 -12.73
CA ILE A 160 -74.23 16.74 -13.32
C ILE A 160 -75.45 16.66 -14.29
N GLN A 161 -75.11 16.69 -15.57
CA GLN A 161 -76.11 16.18 -16.59
C GLN A 161 -75.76 14.72 -16.91
N PRO A 162 -76.78 13.80 -16.87
CA PRO A 162 -76.58 12.39 -17.13
C PRO A 162 -76.61 12.14 -18.63
N ASN A 163 -75.44 12.15 -19.30
CA ASN A 163 -75.21 11.51 -20.60
C ASN A 163 -73.96 12.04 -21.29
N GLN A 164 -72.83 11.87 -20.67
CA GLN A 164 -71.55 11.99 -21.42
C GLN A 164 -70.67 10.76 -21.13
N LYS A 165 -70.27 10.07 -22.23
CA LYS A 165 -69.33 8.97 -22.20
C LYS A 165 -68.02 9.46 -21.62
N PRO A 166 -67.23 8.65 -20.85
CA PRO A 166 -65.97 9.07 -20.28
C PRO A 166 -64.99 9.46 -21.39
N ASN A 167 -64.56 10.70 -21.33
CA ASN A 167 -63.60 11.26 -22.26
C ASN A 167 -62.22 10.56 -22.09
N ARG A 168 -61.80 9.79 -23.07
CA ARG A 168 -60.52 9.07 -23.14
C ARG A 168 -59.34 10.00 -23.42
N GLY A 169 -59.39 11.28 -23.07
CA GLY A 169 -58.42 12.32 -23.41
C GLY A 169 -57.40 12.65 -22.33
N ALA A 170 -57.43 12.00 -21.13
CA ALA A 170 -56.49 12.33 -20.07
C ALA A 170 -55.11 11.63 -20.23
N ALA A 171 -54.98 10.63 -21.07
CA ALA A 171 -53.71 9.94 -21.30
C ALA A 171 -52.86 10.58 -22.41
N ASP A 172 -53.43 11.46 -23.27
CA ASP A 172 -52.72 12.08 -24.40
C ASP A 172 -52.12 13.45 -24.09
N GLN A 173 -52.25 13.95 -22.82
CA GLN A 173 -51.67 15.27 -22.41
C GLN A 173 -50.35 15.14 -21.65
N LEU A 174 -49.71 13.99 -21.68
CA LEU A 174 -48.43 13.74 -20.94
C LEU A 174 -47.17 14.00 -21.75
N LEU A 175 -47.21 14.77 -22.85
CA LEU A 175 -46.00 15.11 -23.62
C LEU A 175 -46.03 16.57 -24.08
N PRO A 176 -44.92 17.30 -23.96
CA PRO A 176 -43.56 16.83 -23.69
C PRO A 176 -43.19 16.85 -22.20
N LEU A 177 -42.65 15.74 -21.70
CA LEU A 177 -42.06 15.67 -20.36
C LEU A 177 -40.86 16.65 -20.30
N LYS A 178 -40.99 17.70 -19.49
CA LYS A 178 -39.87 18.64 -19.27
C LYS A 178 -39.03 18.13 -18.11
N ILE A 179 -37.84 17.69 -18.40
CA ILE A 179 -36.84 17.29 -17.39
C ILE A 179 -36.14 18.55 -16.92
N ASN A 180 -36.00 18.74 -15.60
CA ASN A 180 -35.30 19.82 -14.94
C ASN A 180 -34.06 19.27 -14.26
N ASP A 181 -33.09 20.15 -13.94
CA ASP A 181 -31.86 19.77 -13.24
C ASP A 181 -32.09 19.03 -11.90
N ARG A 182 -33.22 19.31 -11.24
CA ARG A 182 -33.63 18.67 -9.99
C ARG A 182 -34.14 17.23 -10.16
N ASP A 183 -34.42 16.81 -11.38
CA ASP A 183 -34.92 15.47 -11.67
C ASP A 183 -33.77 14.50 -11.89
N PHE A 184 -32.57 15.01 -12.15
CA PHE A 184 -31.39 14.21 -12.44
C PHE A 184 -30.95 13.43 -11.22
N GLU A 185 -30.79 12.12 -11.43
CA GLU A 185 -30.25 11.18 -10.46
C GLU A 185 -29.07 10.44 -11.09
N LEU A 186 -28.03 10.26 -10.32
CA LEU A 186 -26.87 9.47 -10.72
C LEU A 186 -26.83 8.17 -9.93
N PHE A 187 -26.28 7.13 -10.55
CA PHE A 187 -25.94 5.92 -9.82
C PHE A 187 -24.90 6.27 -8.75
N ASN A 188 -25.06 5.68 -7.57
CA ASN A 188 -23.98 5.67 -6.61
C ASN A 188 -22.87 4.80 -7.19
N VAL A 189 -21.75 5.43 -7.51
CA VAL A 189 -20.55 4.75 -7.98
C VAL A 189 -19.57 4.76 -6.84
N GLU A 190 -19.28 3.58 -6.30
CA GLU A 190 -18.19 3.43 -5.36
C GLU A 190 -16.89 3.55 -6.18
N SER A 191 -16.26 4.70 -6.13
CA SER A 191 -15.02 4.88 -6.84
C SER A 191 -13.89 4.25 -6.02
N SER A 192 -13.53 3.07 -6.38
CA SER A 192 -12.24 2.52 -6.04
C SER A 192 -11.17 3.22 -6.89
N ALA A 193 -10.69 4.37 -6.41
CA ALA A 193 -9.52 4.98 -7.00
C ALA A 193 -8.32 4.04 -6.76
N ASP A 194 -7.78 3.49 -7.83
CA ASP A 194 -6.59 2.65 -7.76
C ASP A 194 -5.38 3.45 -7.25
N CYS A 195 -4.59 2.84 -6.39
CA CYS A 195 -3.41 3.43 -5.80
C CYS A 195 -2.16 2.62 -6.16
N ALA A 196 -1.11 3.29 -6.63
CA ALA A 196 0.21 2.68 -6.74
C ALA A 196 1.08 3.16 -5.59
N THR A 197 1.54 2.20 -4.78
CA THR A 197 2.37 2.46 -3.60
C THR A 197 3.78 1.92 -3.83
N ALA A 198 4.80 2.73 -3.59
CA ALA A 198 6.18 2.27 -3.47
C ALA A 198 6.60 2.31 -2.00
N ILE A 199 7.03 1.18 -1.45
CA ILE A 199 7.51 1.08 -0.07
C ILE A 199 9.04 1.03 -0.11
N LEU A 200 9.68 2.07 0.42
CA LEU A 200 11.13 2.19 0.53
C LEU A 200 11.56 1.67 1.89
N ILE A 201 12.38 0.64 1.90
CA ILE A 201 12.86 -0.04 3.11
C ILE A 201 14.35 0.26 3.26
N ASP A 202 14.70 0.92 4.34
CA ASP A 202 16.09 1.17 4.69
C ASP A 202 16.78 -0.15 5.06
N LEU A 203 17.86 -0.46 4.36
CA LEU A 203 18.74 -1.60 4.60
C LEU A 203 20.16 -1.15 4.96
N SER A 204 20.30 0.09 5.45
CA SER A 204 21.58 0.59 5.96
C SER A 204 21.99 -0.16 7.22
N GLY A 205 23.27 -0.06 7.57
CA GLY A 205 23.84 -0.83 8.69
C GLY A 205 23.21 -0.52 10.05
N SER A 206 22.64 0.67 10.25
CA SER A 206 21.96 1.07 11.48
C SER A 206 20.67 0.29 11.73
N MET A 207 20.00 -0.15 10.70
CA MET A 207 18.73 -0.91 10.78
C MET A 207 18.86 -2.27 11.47
N MET A 208 20.09 -2.80 11.62
CA MET A 208 20.34 -4.02 12.42
C MET A 208 20.05 -3.82 13.92
N ARG A 209 20.07 -2.57 14.38
CA ARG A 209 19.86 -2.29 15.80
C ARG A 209 18.39 -2.38 16.16
N TYR A 210 18.09 -2.88 17.37
CA TYR A 210 16.74 -2.91 17.95
C TYR A 210 15.68 -3.65 17.10
N GLY A 211 16.08 -4.53 16.19
CA GLY A 211 15.14 -5.27 15.34
C GLY A 211 14.36 -4.41 14.33
N ARG A 212 14.83 -3.20 14.01
CA ARG A 212 14.17 -2.25 13.10
C ARG A 212 13.90 -2.87 11.72
N HIS A 213 14.88 -3.61 11.18
CA HIS A 213 14.73 -4.32 9.90
C HIS A 213 13.64 -5.39 9.95
N ILE A 214 13.45 -6.07 11.09
CA ILE A 214 12.39 -7.08 11.27
C ILE A 214 11.03 -6.39 11.20
N ALA A 215 10.85 -5.30 11.95
CA ALA A 215 9.62 -4.53 11.92
C ALA A 215 9.31 -3.98 10.52
N ALA A 216 10.31 -3.43 9.83
CA ALA A 216 10.16 -2.92 8.47
C ALA A 216 9.72 -4.02 7.48
N LYS A 217 10.33 -5.22 7.55
CA LYS A 217 9.94 -6.37 6.72
C LYS A 217 8.53 -6.87 7.03
N ARG A 218 8.17 -6.99 8.31
CA ARG A 218 6.81 -7.40 8.70
C ARG A 218 5.75 -6.44 8.16
N VAL A 219 5.98 -5.15 8.29
CA VAL A 219 5.08 -4.13 7.73
C VAL A 219 4.96 -4.27 6.23
N ALA A 220 6.07 -4.39 5.52
CA ALA A 220 6.06 -4.54 4.07
C ALA A 220 5.29 -5.80 3.63
N MET A 221 5.50 -6.94 4.31
CA MET A 221 4.74 -8.17 4.07
C MET A 221 3.25 -8.01 4.39
N GLY A 222 2.91 -7.41 5.52
CA GLY A 222 1.52 -7.15 5.92
C GLY A 222 0.80 -6.22 4.95
N MET A 223 1.47 -5.18 4.44
CA MET A 223 0.95 -4.30 3.39
C MET A 223 0.72 -5.04 2.07
N ALA A 224 1.63 -5.92 1.67
CA ALA A 224 1.43 -6.78 0.49
C ALA A 224 0.18 -7.66 0.65
N GLY A 225 0.01 -8.29 1.82
CA GLY A 225 -1.17 -9.09 2.14
C GLY A 225 -2.45 -8.27 2.12
N LEU A 226 -2.46 -7.11 2.80
CA LEU A 226 -3.61 -6.20 2.82
C LEU A 226 -4.05 -5.78 1.42
N ILE A 227 -3.10 -5.30 0.61
CA ILE A 227 -3.39 -4.80 -0.73
C ILE A 227 -3.99 -5.91 -1.59
N LYS A 228 -3.42 -7.10 -1.55
CA LYS A 228 -3.94 -8.25 -2.31
C LYS A 228 -5.33 -8.69 -1.89
N GLU A 229 -5.64 -8.66 -0.59
CA GLU A 229 -6.92 -9.16 -0.07
C GLU A 229 -8.04 -8.12 -0.13
N LYS A 230 -7.74 -6.86 0.13
CA LYS A 230 -8.74 -5.80 0.30
C LYS A 230 -8.79 -4.78 -0.83
N PHE A 231 -7.68 -4.58 -1.53
CA PHE A 231 -7.55 -3.56 -2.56
C PHE A 231 -6.95 -4.14 -3.85
N PRO A 232 -7.66 -5.04 -4.55
CA PRO A 232 -7.11 -5.79 -5.69
C PRO A 232 -6.73 -4.91 -6.90
N LEU A 233 -7.21 -3.67 -6.95
CA LEU A 233 -6.84 -2.69 -7.98
C LEU A 233 -5.57 -1.91 -7.64
N ASP A 234 -5.16 -1.93 -6.37
CA ASP A 234 -3.94 -1.26 -5.91
C ASP A 234 -2.70 -2.09 -6.25
N THR A 235 -1.60 -1.42 -6.46
CA THR A 235 -0.30 -2.06 -6.68
C THR A 235 0.71 -1.62 -5.64
N VAL A 236 1.58 -2.55 -5.24
CA VAL A 236 2.69 -2.26 -4.34
C VAL A 236 4.00 -2.71 -4.97
N ASP A 237 5.02 -1.85 -4.88
CA ASP A 237 6.40 -2.13 -5.28
C ASP A 237 7.30 -1.91 -4.07
N PHE A 238 8.29 -2.80 -3.87
CA PHE A 238 9.24 -2.71 -2.77
C PHE A 238 10.61 -2.31 -3.30
N ILE A 239 11.24 -1.36 -2.63
CA ILE A 239 12.58 -0.88 -2.95
C ILE A 239 13.41 -0.88 -1.67
N GLY A 240 14.43 -1.73 -1.62
CA GLY A 240 15.44 -1.69 -0.57
C GLY A 240 16.51 -0.65 -0.90
N PHE A 241 16.97 0.05 0.11
CA PHE A 241 18.07 1.00 -0.10
C PHE A 241 19.08 0.98 1.04
N ALA A 242 20.31 1.07 0.63
CA ALA A 242 21.47 1.31 1.48
C ALA A 242 22.38 2.31 0.76
N SER A 243 23.62 2.02 0.44
CA SER A 243 24.46 2.86 -0.44
C SER A 243 23.89 2.96 -1.86
N THR A 244 23.22 1.91 -2.32
CA THR A 244 22.44 1.83 -3.56
C THR A 244 20.99 1.49 -3.25
N ALA A 245 20.11 1.68 -4.23
CA ALA A 245 18.73 1.22 -4.16
C ALA A 245 18.48 0.13 -5.20
N GLU A 246 17.65 -0.84 -4.85
CA GLU A 246 17.28 -1.98 -5.69
C GLU A 246 15.82 -2.37 -5.48
N HIS A 247 15.20 -2.92 -6.52
CA HIS A 247 13.86 -3.49 -6.38
C HIS A 247 13.94 -4.81 -5.62
N ILE A 248 13.04 -4.97 -4.67
CA ILE A 248 12.86 -6.22 -3.91
C ILE A 248 11.61 -6.90 -4.45
N THR A 249 11.71 -8.16 -4.82
CA THR A 249 10.51 -8.94 -5.14
C THR A 249 9.78 -9.33 -3.86
N GLU A 250 8.50 -9.65 -3.96
CA GLU A 250 7.75 -10.12 -2.80
C GLU A 250 8.32 -11.43 -2.21
N ALA A 251 8.93 -12.26 -3.06
CA ALA A 251 9.55 -13.52 -2.65
C ALA A 251 10.82 -13.25 -1.82
N ASP A 252 11.58 -12.24 -2.18
CA ASP A 252 12.84 -11.90 -1.51
C ASP A 252 12.63 -11.06 -0.25
N LEU A 253 11.46 -10.45 -0.10
CA LEU A 253 11.16 -9.53 1.00
C LEU A 253 11.45 -10.11 2.40
N PRO A 254 11.13 -11.37 2.72
CA PRO A 254 11.51 -11.97 4.00
C PRO A 254 13.03 -12.16 4.15
N LEU A 255 13.75 -12.30 3.05
CA LEU A 255 15.16 -12.70 3.02
C LEU A 255 16.13 -11.51 3.05
N VAL A 256 15.70 -10.32 2.59
CA VAL A 256 16.58 -9.15 2.55
C VAL A 256 17.13 -8.80 3.93
N MET A 257 18.40 -8.44 3.99
CA MET A 257 19.09 -8.09 5.22
C MET A 257 19.76 -6.73 5.11
N PRO A 258 19.86 -5.96 6.21
CA PRO A 258 20.68 -4.77 6.24
C PRO A 258 22.12 -5.08 5.86
N LYS A 259 22.74 -4.16 5.13
CA LYS A 259 24.12 -4.32 4.68
C LYS A 259 25.10 -4.20 5.86
N PRO A 260 26.11 -5.06 5.93
CA PRO A 260 27.07 -5.06 7.04
C PRO A 260 27.91 -3.78 7.05
N ILE A 261 28.20 -3.27 8.24
CA ILE A 261 29.08 -2.11 8.43
C ILE A 261 30.51 -2.53 8.14
N THR A 262 31.08 -1.98 7.07
CA THR A 262 32.42 -2.34 6.57
C THR A 262 33.54 -1.39 7.02
N THR A 263 33.20 -0.21 7.56
CA THR A 263 34.19 0.75 8.07
C THR A 263 33.87 1.16 9.51
N ARG A 264 34.91 1.41 10.28
CA ARG A 264 34.85 2.01 11.62
C ARG A 264 35.34 3.44 11.64
N ASP A 265 35.69 3.99 10.47
CA ASP A 265 36.15 5.36 10.35
C ASP A 265 34.97 6.29 10.66
N TRP A 266 35.24 7.28 11.47
CA TRP A 266 34.24 8.26 11.87
C TRP A 266 34.13 9.45 10.90
N GLU A 267 35.01 9.49 9.87
CA GLU A 267 34.86 10.38 8.75
C GLU A 267 35.12 9.61 7.45
N VAL A 268 34.07 9.52 6.63
CA VAL A 268 34.13 8.88 5.31
C VAL A 268 33.69 9.90 4.27
N ARG A 269 34.51 10.10 3.24
CA ARG A 269 34.21 10.92 2.07
C ARG A 269 34.71 10.18 0.84
N VAL A 270 33.85 9.35 0.29
CA VAL A 270 34.16 8.52 -0.86
C VAL A 270 33.26 8.90 -2.04
N ARG A 271 33.89 8.99 -3.19
CA ARG A 271 33.18 9.20 -4.47
C ARG A 271 33.58 8.07 -5.42
N CYS A 272 32.60 7.30 -5.87
CA CYS A 272 32.83 6.18 -6.78
C CYS A 272 31.73 6.08 -7.84
N PRO A 273 31.99 5.41 -8.97
CA PRO A 273 30.94 5.01 -9.90
C PRO A 273 29.89 4.14 -9.20
N LEU A 274 28.62 4.24 -9.64
CA LEU A 274 27.51 3.56 -8.98
C LEU A 274 27.65 2.02 -9.02
N ASP A 275 28.25 1.48 -10.06
CA ASP A 275 28.53 0.04 -10.24
C ASP A 275 29.59 -0.53 -9.27
N GLN A 276 30.37 0.34 -8.64
CA GLN A 276 31.40 -0.04 -7.66
C GLN A 276 30.95 0.15 -6.20
N ALA A 277 29.72 0.59 -5.99
CA ALA A 277 29.21 0.98 -4.68
C ALA A 277 29.23 -0.17 -3.65
N GLU A 278 28.84 -1.38 -4.07
CA GLU A 278 28.78 -2.55 -3.18
C GLU A 278 30.16 -3.02 -2.70
N GLN A 279 31.19 -2.82 -3.53
CA GLN A 279 32.56 -3.20 -3.22
C GLN A 279 33.23 -2.21 -2.27
N THR A 280 32.70 -0.99 -2.18
CA THR A 280 33.32 0.07 -1.37
C THR A 280 32.73 0.07 0.04
N HIS A 281 31.52 0.56 0.22
CA HIS A 281 30.84 0.64 1.52
C HIS A 281 29.32 0.48 1.29
N PRO A 282 28.76 -0.71 1.47
CA PRO A 282 27.36 -0.98 1.11
C PRO A 282 26.33 -0.44 2.10
N HIS A 283 26.73 0.01 3.30
CA HIS A 283 25.87 0.23 4.47
C HIS A 283 25.39 1.68 4.69
N PHE A 284 25.68 2.60 3.78
CA PHE A 284 25.25 4.00 3.87
C PHE A 284 23.75 4.14 3.51
N THR A 285 23.15 5.29 3.84
CA THR A 285 21.73 5.57 3.62
C THR A 285 21.56 6.49 2.42
N ASN A 286 21.16 5.93 1.25
CA ASN A 286 20.96 6.66 0.01
C ASN A 286 19.47 6.79 -0.33
N LEU A 287 18.76 7.57 0.46
CA LEU A 287 17.33 7.84 0.24
C LEU A 287 17.11 8.61 -1.07
N HIS A 288 18.06 9.42 -1.53
CA HIS A 288 17.99 10.08 -2.84
C HIS A 288 17.82 9.08 -3.98
N HIS A 289 18.64 8.01 -4.02
CA HIS A 289 18.53 6.96 -5.04
C HIS A 289 17.20 6.21 -4.96
N ALA A 290 16.76 5.88 -3.74
CA ALA A 290 15.49 5.19 -3.53
C ALA A 290 14.28 6.02 -4.00
N LEU A 291 14.22 7.31 -3.68
CA LEU A 291 13.16 8.22 -4.14
C LEU A 291 13.14 8.34 -5.67
N ARG A 292 14.33 8.47 -6.29
CA ARG A 292 14.45 8.53 -7.74
C ARG A 292 13.94 7.26 -8.41
N MET A 293 14.31 6.09 -7.88
CA MET A 293 13.84 4.79 -8.37
C MET A 293 12.32 4.65 -8.20
N ALA A 294 11.79 4.99 -7.02
CA ALA A 294 10.35 4.96 -6.75
C ALA A 294 9.57 5.86 -7.71
N ARG A 295 10.03 7.09 -7.91
CA ARG A 295 9.42 8.04 -8.85
C ARG A 295 9.38 7.48 -10.27
N GLN A 296 10.48 6.90 -10.74
CA GLN A 296 10.54 6.28 -12.06
C GLN A 296 9.62 5.07 -12.20
N THR A 297 9.51 4.26 -11.15
CA THR A 297 8.60 3.10 -11.10
C THR A 297 7.14 3.56 -11.13
N LEU A 298 6.77 4.49 -10.27
CA LEU A 298 5.41 5.02 -10.19
C LEU A 298 5.01 5.82 -11.44
N ALA A 299 5.96 6.46 -12.12
CA ALA A 299 5.69 7.14 -13.39
C ALA A 299 5.17 6.20 -14.50
N ARG A 300 5.57 4.93 -14.45
CA ARG A 300 5.15 3.89 -15.42
C ARG A 300 3.79 3.26 -15.08
N LYS A 301 3.25 3.51 -13.88
CA LYS A 301 1.94 3.01 -13.44
C LYS A 301 0.84 3.94 -13.93
N GLY A 302 -0.27 3.36 -14.40
CA GLY A 302 -1.45 4.11 -14.84
C GLY A 302 -2.33 4.63 -13.72
N SER A 303 -2.05 4.23 -12.46
CA SER A 303 -2.85 4.55 -11.28
C SER A 303 -3.00 6.05 -11.05
N GLN A 304 -4.21 6.46 -10.67
CA GLN A 304 -4.53 7.87 -10.41
C GLN A 304 -3.84 8.39 -9.15
N ASN A 305 -3.81 7.57 -8.09
CA ASN A 305 -3.14 7.90 -6.85
C ASN A 305 -1.77 7.23 -6.81
N LYS A 306 -0.75 8.02 -6.46
CA LYS A 306 0.63 7.54 -6.34
C LYS A 306 1.18 7.96 -5.00
N GLN A 307 1.79 7.02 -4.29
CA GLN A 307 2.37 7.32 -2.99
C GLN A 307 3.67 6.57 -2.74
N ILE A 308 4.49 7.15 -1.90
CA ILE A 308 5.75 6.57 -1.43
C ILE A 308 5.68 6.48 0.09
N PHE A 309 5.95 5.32 0.64
CA PHE A 309 6.19 5.11 2.06
C PHE A 309 7.68 4.91 2.29
N ILE A 310 8.26 5.69 3.17
CA ILE A 310 9.68 5.62 3.54
C ILE A 310 9.77 5.07 4.96
N ILE A 311 10.47 3.94 5.14
CA ILE A 311 10.77 3.36 6.44
C ILE A 311 12.28 3.46 6.65
N THR A 312 12.72 4.31 7.57
CA THR A 312 14.13 4.59 7.80
C THR A 312 14.40 5.00 9.24
N ASP A 313 15.64 4.80 9.69
CA ASP A 313 16.09 5.16 11.04
C ASP A 313 17.17 6.26 11.04
N GLY A 314 17.50 6.84 9.87
CA GLY A 314 18.62 7.76 9.79
C GLY A 314 18.54 8.85 8.73
N GLN A 315 19.47 9.80 8.86
CA GLN A 315 19.70 10.84 7.86
C GLN A 315 20.38 10.27 6.61
N PRO A 316 20.15 10.88 5.42
CA PRO A 316 20.89 10.53 4.22
C PRO A 316 22.40 10.74 4.41
N THR A 317 23.16 9.68 4.23
CA THR A 317 24.64 9.67 4.25
C THR A 317 25.22 9.42 2.86
N ALA A 318 24.36 9.25 1.86
CA ALA A 318 24.76 9.07 0.49
C ALA A 318 23.80 9.76 -0.49
N HIS A 319 24.32 10.13 -1.65
CA HIS A 319 23.51 10.66 -2.75
C HIS A 319 24.20 10.42 -4.11
N LEU A 320 23.40 10.48 -5.19
CA LEU A 320 23.92 10.41 -6.55
C LEU A 320 24.17 11.81 -7.10
N THR A 321 25.23 11.93 -7.89
CA THR A 321 25.47 13.08 -8.78
C THR A 321 25.63 12.58 -10.22
N PHE A 322 25.33 13.44 -11.19
CA PHE A 322 25.38 13.13 -12.62
C PHE A 322 26.31 14.13 -13.34
N PRO A 323 27.63 14.02 -13.16
CA PRO A 323 28.57 14.98 -13.73
C PRO A 323 28.57 14.90 -15.27
N PRO A 324 28.46 16.04 -15.98
CA PRO A 324 28.49 16.07 -17.44
C PRO A 324 29.82 15.51 -18.01
N GLU A 325 30.90 15.68 -17.25
CA GLU A 325 32.27 15.24 -17.63
C GLU A 325 32.38 13.71 -17.72
N LEU A 326 31.51 12.99 -17.03
CA LEU A 326 31.43 11.52 -17.06
C LEU A 326 30.31 11.01 -17.99
N GLY A 327 29.89 11.83 -18.97
CA GLY A 327 28.81 11.45 -19.90
C GLY A 327 27.45 11.28 -19.22
N GLY A 328 27.26 11.88 -18.05
CA GLY A 328 26.02 11.77 -17.28
C GLY A 328 25.87 10.46 -16.50
N ASN A 329 26.92 9.65 -16.41
CA ASN A 329 26.89 8.44 -15.57
C ASN A 329 26.75 8.80 -14.10
N ALA A 330 25.93 8.00 -13.39
CA ALA A 330 25.69 8.21 -11.98
C ALA A 330 26.96 7.97 -11.16
N THR A 331 27.31 8.94 -10.33
CA THR A 331 28.41 8.85 -9.37
C THR A 331 27.83 8.87 -7.97
N LEU A 332 28.19 7.89 -7.17
CA LEU A 332 27.80 7.76 -5.77
C LEU A 332 28.76 8.57 -4.89
N ASN A 333 28.19 9.38 -4.01
CA ASN A 333 28.91 10.08 -2.96
C ASN A 333 28.49 9.49 -1.62
N LEU A 334 29.47 8.98 -0.85
CA LEU A 334 29.32 8.42 0.49
C LEU A 334 29.94 9.39 1.48
N ILE A 335 29.16 9.88 2.43
CA ILE A 335 29.60 10.95 3.33
C ILE A 335 29.12 10.65 4.75
N TYR A 336 30.06 10.46 5.66
CA TYR A 336 29.80 10.32 7.08
C TYR A 336 30.76 11.21 7.88
N PRO A 337 30.35 11.96 8.90
CA PRO A 337 28.96 12.19 9.34
C PRO A 337 28.06 12.77 8.25
N PRO A 338 26.74 12.68 8.41
CA PRO A 338 25.78 13.20 7.42
C PRO A 338 26.12 14.63 7.00
N ALA A 339 26.07 14.90 5.71
CA ALA A 339 26.36 16.22 5.16
C ALA A 339 25.13 16.84 4.52
N GLN A 340 25.06 18.17 4.56
CA GLN A 340 23.97 18.94 3.98
C GLN A 340 23.73 18.60 2.50
N SER A 341 24.81 18.33 1.74
CA SER A 341 24.69 17.95 0.31
C SER A 341 23.87 16.70 0.07
N SER A 342 23.93 15.70 0.97
CA SER A 342 23.11 14.48 0.86
C SER A 342 21.65 14.76 1.22
N SER A 343 21.42 15.61 2.20
CA SER A 343 20.07 16.06 2.57
C SER A 343 19.44 16.90 1.44
N ASP A 344 20.18 17.86 0.90
CA ASP A 344 19.71 18.74 -0.19
C ASP A 344 19.33 17.94 -1.45
N ALA A 345 20.20 17.01 -1.89
CA ALA A 345 19.90 16.15 -3.02
C ALA A 345 18.65 15.30 -2.80
N THR A 346 18.45 14.78 -1.59
CA THR A 346 17.28 13.99 -1.23
C THR A 346 16.02 14.84 -1.21
N LEU A 347 16.08 16.06 -0.66
CA LEU A 347 14.97 17.00 -0.61
C LEU A 347 14.56 17.48 -2.02
N GLU A 348 15.52 17.70 -2.91
CA GLU A 348 15.25 18.05 -4.31
C GLU A 348 14.52 16.94 -5.06
N GLU A 349 14.93 15.68 -4.88
CA GLU A 349 14.24 14.54 -5.48
C GLU A 349 12.84 14.35 -4.88
N ALA A 350 12.66 14.53 -3.58
CA ALA A 350 11.35 14.48 -2.93
C ALA A 350 10.41 15.57 -3.45
N PHE A 351 10.93 16.79 -3.66
CA PHE A 351 10.16 17.87 -4.28
C PHE A 351 9.76 17.52 -5.72
N THR A 352 10.65 16.90 -6.48
CA THR A 352 10.35 16.41 -7.83
C THR A 352 9.23 15.35 -7.81
N CYS A 353 9.23 14.44 -6.84
CA CYS A 353 8.13 13.47 -6.64
C CYS A 353 6.80 14.20 -6.43
N THR A 354 6.79 15.22 -5.56
CA THR A 354 5.59 15.98 -5.24
C THR A 354 5.06 16.75 -6.46
N GLN A 355 5.93 17.33 -7.27
CA GLN A 355 5.55 17.99 -8.53
C GLN A 355 4.87 17.02 -9.52
N GLN A 356 5.17 15.72 -9.44
CA GLN A 356 4.55 14.67 -10.23
C GLN A 356 3.28 14.09 -9.57
N GLY A 357 2.77 14.72 -8.52
CA GLY A 357 1.56 14.30 -7.81
C GLY A 357 1.76 13.08 -6.90
N ILE A 358 3.01 12.69 -6.61
CA ILE A 358 3.32 11.55 -5.74
C ILE A 358 3.32 12.05 -4.28
N ARG A 359 2.52 11.42 -3.44
CA ARG A 359 2.47 11.71 -2.00
C ARG A 359 3.58 10.95 -1.28
N ILE A 360 4.19 11.56 -0.27
CA ILE A 360 5.25 10.92 0.52
C ILE A 360 4.82 10.85 1.98
N ALA A 361 4.92 9.67 2.58
CA ALA A 361 4.76 9.48 4.02
C ALA A 361 6.04 8.84 4.56
N SER A 362 6.62 9.45 5.57
CA SER A 362 7.87 9.00 6.20
C SER A 362 7.58 8.39 7.56
N PHE A 363 8.03 7.17 7.77
CA PHE A 363 7.96 6.43 9.03
C PHE A 363 9.36 6.37 9.62
N ALA A 364 9.56 7.23 10.58
CA ALA A 364 10.83 7.50 11.21
C ALA A 364 10.99 6.63 12.45
N LEU A 365 11.93 5.70 12.44
CA LEU A 365 12.20 4.78 13.54
C LEU A 365 13.10 5.44 14.57
N ILE A 366 12.53 5.91 15.68
CA ILE A 366 13.24 6.60 16.74
C ILE A 366 13.16 5.79 18.02
N GLU A 367 14.29 5.29 18.48
CA GLU A 367 14.42 4.53 19.72
C GLU A 367 15.27 5.27 20.78
N GLU A 368 16.05 6.27 20.36
CA GLU A 368 16.94 7.03 21.22
C GLU A 368 16.62 8.53 21.16
N TYR A 369 16.67 9.16 22.33
CA TYR A 369 16.36 10.60 22.50
C TYR A 369 17.37 11.56 21.85
N HIS A 370 18.47 11.03 21.26
CA HIS A 370 19.56 11.82 20.69
C HIS A 370 19.44 12.15 19.19
N ALA A 371 18.28 11.89 18.59
CA ALA A 371 18.06 12.02 17.15
C ALA A 371 17.63 13.42 16.69
N MET A 372 17.92 14.49 17.42
CA MET A 372 17.42 15.86 17.14
C MET A 372 17.76 16.37 15.72
N GLU A 373 18.95 16.08 15.21
CA GLU A 373 19.35 16.51 13.86
C GLU A 373 18.58 15.76 12.78
N TRP A 374 18.31 14.49 13.02
CA TRP A 374 17.55 13.64 12.12
C TRP A 374 16.06 14.03 12.03
N VAL A 375 15.46 14.40 13.16
CA VAL A 375 14.08 14.94 13.20
C VAL A 375 13.98 16.19 12.34
N GLY A 376 14.98 17.07 12.36
CA GLY A 376 15.01 18.27 11.52
C GLY A 376 14.99 17.97 10.02
N PHE A 377 15.68 16.90 9.57
CA PHE A 377 15.65 16.47 8.17
C PHE A 377 14.24 15.94 7.77
N ILE A 378 13.62 15.08 8.58
CA ILE A 378 12.28 14.55 8.30
C ILE A 378 11.23 15.67 8.30
N ASP A 379 11.35 16.65 9.17
CA ASP A 379 10.46 17.82 9.16
C ASP A 379 10.61 18.63 7.86
N GLN A 380 11.83 18.83 7.37
CA GLN A 380 12.07 19.49 6.09
C GLN A 380 11.50 18.68 4.92
N LEU A 381 11.75 17.37 4.90
CA LEU A 381 11.20 16.45 3.90
C LEU A 381 9.68 16.51 3.86
N THR A 382 9.03 16.48 5.03
CA THR A 382 7.57 16.53 5.17
C THR A 382 7.00 17.86 4.69
N ARG A 383 7.65 18.98 5.02
CA ARG A 383 7.21 20.31 4.56
C ARG A 383 7.33 20.47 3.07
N LEU A 384 8.45 20.05 2.47
CA LEU A 384 8.69 20.18 1.03
C LEU A 384 7.78 19.24 0.22
N SER A 385 7.59 18.03 0.69
CA SER A 385 6.74 17.06 0.01
C SER A 385 5.25 17.26 0.29
N GLN A 386 4.88 18.20 1.17
CA GLN A 386 3.50 18.35 1.70
C GLN A 386 2.93 17.00 2.18
N GLY A 387 3.82 16.14 2.62
CA GLY A 387 3.55 14.76 3.01
C GLY A 387 3.15 14.62 4.47
N ALA A 388 3.37 13.43 5.02
CA ALA A 388 3.18 13.12 6.43
C ALA A 388 4.46 12.52 7.02
N ALA A 389 4.73 12.80 8.29
CA ALA A 389 5.77 12.14 9.05
C ALA A 389 5.16 11.48 10.28
N PHE A 390 5.61 10.27 10.53
CA PHE A 390 5.22 9.47 11.69
C PHE A 390 6.50 9.05 12.41
N TYR A 391 6.57 9.42 13.67
CA TYR A 391 7.68 9.03 14.54
C TYR A 391 7.22 7.87 15.39
N CYS A 392 7.85 6.72 15.25
CA CYS A 392 7.43 5.49 15.91
C CYS A 392 8.64 4.64 16.33
N THR A 393 8.40 3.75 17.29
CA THR A 393 9.35 2.68 17.59
C THR A 393 9.17 1.51 16.62
N ALA A 394 10.11 0.57 16.62
CA ALA A 394 9.95 -0.67 15.83
C ALA A 394 8.67 -1.42 16.21
N GLY A 395 8.26 -1.37 17.48
CA GLY A 395 7.02 -2.04 17.96
C GLY A 395 5.73 -1.37 17.49
N ASP A 396 5.74 -0.05 17.26
CA ASP A 396 4.54 0.72 16.87
C ASP A 396 4.43 0.93 15.36
N LEU A 397 5.47 0.58 14.60
CA LEU A 397 5.56 0.84 13.17
C LEU A 397 4.40 0.23 12.39
N GLU A 398 4.06 -1.01 12.72
CA GLU A 398 3.02 -1.78 12.04
C GLU A 398 1.66 -1.09 12.12
N SER A 399 1.23 -0.72 13.33
CA SER A 399 -0.06 -0.05 13.54
C SER A 399 -0.10 1.34 12.88
N THR A 400 1.00 2.07 12.94
CA THR A 400 1.10 3.44 12.40
C THR A 400 0.97 3.46 10.87
N ILE A 401 1.65 2.54 10.18
CA ILE A 401 1.58 2.48 8.70
C ILE A 401 0.20 2.05 8.23
N MET A 402 -0.37 1.02 8.87
CA MET A 402 -1.70 0.53 8.50
C MET A 402 -2.78 1.58 8.72
N GLU A 403 -2.73 2.28 9.85
CA GLU A 403 -3.64 3.40 10.11
C GLU A 403 -3.48 4.50 9.06
N SER A 404 -2.25 4.85 8.71
CA SER A 404 -1.97 5.85 7.67
C SER A 404 -2.53 5.44 6.30
N TYR A 405 -2.39 4.18 5.93
CA TYR A 405 -2.90 3.67 4.66
C TYR A 405 -4.43 3.64 4.62
N LEU A 406 -5.07 3.10 5.65
CA LEU A 406 -6.52 2.93 5.70
C LEU A 406 -7.27 4.25 5.87
N THR A 407 -6.73 5.20 6.62
CA THR A 407 -7.44 6.46 6.91
C THR A 407 -7.15 7.55 5.90
N GLY A 408 -6.07 7.47 5.14
CA GLY A 408 -5.62 8.53 4.21
C GLY A 408 -5.45 9.90 4.86
N LYS A 409 -5.58 9.99 6.18
CA LYS A 409 -5.60 11.23 6.95
C LYS A 409 -4.19 11.62 7.39
N ARG A 410 -3.90 12.89 7.21
CA ARG A 410 -2.73 13.56 7.81
C ARG A 410 -2.91 13.62 9.32
N LYS A 411 -2.34 12.71 10.10
CA LYS A 411 -2.15 12.93 11.52
C LYS A 411 -1.01 13.93 11.68
N LYS A 412 -1.35 15.19 11.95
CA LYS A 412 -0.40 16.11 12.60
C LYS A 412 -0.33 15.72 14.07
N GLN A 413 0.72 15.05 14.50
CA GLN A 413 1.03 15.04 15.92
C GLN A 413 1.57 16.41 16.29
N PRO A 414 1.01 17.07 17.31
CA PRO A 414 1.61 18.29 17.84
C PRO A 414 2.97 17.89 18.44
N ILE A 415 4.02 18.53 17.96
CA ILE A 415 5.32 18.54 18.61
C ILE A 415 5.10 19.34 19.89
N GLY A 416 5.06 18.63 21.04
CA GLY A 416 5.02 19.24 22.36
C GLY A 416 6.41 19.67 22.81
#